data_b1bebc3d63ca441d190c97b2525c1e1e
#
_entry.id   b1bebc3d63ca441d190c97b2525c1e1e
#
_cell.length_a   1.000
_cell.length_b   1.000
_cell.length_c   1.000
_cell.angle_alpha   90.00
_cell.angle_beta   90.00
_cell.angle_gamma   90.00
#
_symmetry.space_group_name_H-M   'P 1'
#
loop_
_entity.id
_entity.type
_entity.pdbx_description
1 polymer ?
#
loop_
_entity_poly.entity_id
_entity_poly.type
_entity_poly.pdbx_seq_one_letter_code
_entity_poly.pdbx_strand_id
1 'polypeptide(L)'
;GSTLEAAITPASTSNKVFVEYTIQASMNNNRGYKSQIVRAISGGASTNVFTQDDQKATYGDGDNHRQMSTMQFLDSPNTTSACTYTIQVGMDGGGEVTFCSSTNTPCVITLMEIAG
;
A
#
# COMPACT_ATOMS: atom_id res chain seq x y z
N GLY A 1 -12.93 7.90 3.98
CA GLY A 1 -12.18 7.67 2.79
C GLY A 1 -12.27 6.24 2.28
N SER A 2 -11.87 6.06 1.07
CA SER A 2 -11.85 4.74 0.45
C SER A 2 -10.71 3.91 1.01
N THR A 3 -10.97 2.61 1.18
CA THR A 3 -9.94 1.68 1.58
C THR A 3 -9.35 1.03 0.33
N LEU A 4 -8.03 1.07 0.21
CA LEU A 4 -7.34 0.42 -0.89
C LEU A 4 -6.96 -0.99 -0.44
N GLU A 5 -7.73 -1.97 -0.89
CA GLU A 5 -7.51 -3.36 -0.48
C GLU A 5 -7.97 -4.34 -1.55
N ALA A 6 -7.42 -5.54 -1.50
CA ALA A 6 -7.82 -6.63 -2.37
C ALA A 6 -7.58 -7.96 -1.65
N ALA A 7 -8.31 -8.99 -2.03
CA ALA A 7 -8.20 -10.30 -1.42
C ALA A 7 -7.89 -11.36 -2.46
N ILE A 8 -7.15 -12.39 -2.03
CA ILE A 8 -6.80 -13.52 -2.87
C ILE A 8 -6.71 -14.76 -1.97
N THR A 9 -7.08 -15.93 -2.52
CA THR A 9 -6.99 -17.18 -1.80
C THR A 9 -5.95 -18.07 -2.50
N PRO A 10 -4.77 -18.26 -1.91
CA PRO A 10 -3.73 -19.06 -2.57
C PRO A 10 -4.16 -20.52 -2.72
N ALA A 11 -3.80 -21.13 -3.84
CA ALA A 11 -4.15 -22.51 -4.13
C ALA A 11 -3.25 -23.50 -3.41
N SER A 12 -2.09 -23.05 -2.92
CA SER A 12 -1.13 -23.90 -2.21
C SER A 12 -0.41 -23.08 -1.16
N THR A 13 -0.01 -23.72 -0.06
CA THR A 13 0.74 -23.06 1.00
C THR A 13 2.12 -22.60 0.55
N SER A 14 2.65 -23.17 -0.53
CA SER A 14 3.95 -22.78 -1.07
C SER A 14 3.86 -21.60 -2.05
N ASN A 15 2.66 -21.23 -2.47
CA ASN A 15 2.48 -20.14 -3.42
C ASN A 15 2.71 -18.80 -2.76
N LYS A 16 3.19 -17.85 -3.53
CA LYS A 16 3.45 -16.50 -3.08
C LYS A 16 2.43 -15.56 -3.67
N VAL A 17 2.30 -14.38 -3.09
CA VAL A 17 1.42 -13.34 -3.60
C VAL A 17 2.27 -12.12 -3.93
N PHE A 18 2.26 -11.72 -5.19
CA PHE A 18 2.87 -10.48 -5.62
C PHE A 18 1.88 -9.36 -5.41
N VAL A 19 2.28 -8.36 -4.63
CA VAL A 19 1.46 -7.20 -4.29
C VAL A 19 2.06 -5.99 -4.97
N GLU A 20 1.27 -5.30 -5.77
CA GLU A 20 1.69 -4.04 -6.37
C GLU A 20 0.63 -3.00 -6.06
N TYR A 21 1.04 -1.82 -5.63
CA TYR A 21 0.09 -0.75 -5.43
C TYR A 21 0.66 0.58 -5.89
N THR A 22 -0.23 1.41 -6.39
CA THR A 22 0.09 2.78 -6.78
C THR A 22 -0.78 3.71 -5.96
N ILE A 23 -0.15 4.70 -5.32
CA ILE A 23 -0.85 5.71 -4.55
C ILE A 23 -0.49 7.09 -5.08
N GLN A 24 -1.46 7.98 -5.02
CA GLN A 24 -1.28 9.39 -5.37
C GLN A 24 -1.39 10.19 -4.09
N ALA A 25 -0.39 11.01 -3.80
CA ALA A 25 -0.36 11.86 -2.62
C ALA A 25 -0.29 13.32 -3.04
N SER A 26 -1.07 14.15 -2.35
CA SER A 26 -1.00 15.60 -2.49
C SER A 26 -0.53 16.18 -1.16
N MET A 27 0.53 16.95 -1.20
CA MET A 27 1.19 17.46 0.00
C MET A 27 1.38 18.95 -0.07
N ASN A 28 1.46 19.58 1.10
CA ASN A 28 1.90 20.94 1.19
C ASN A 28 2.99 21.06 2.26
N ASN A 29 3.79 22.12 2.20
CA ASN A 29 4.78 22.47 3.23
C ASN A 29 5.83 21.40 3.50
N ASN A 30 6.51 20.92 2.48
CA ASN A 30 7.67 20.05 2.65
C ASN A 30 7.36 18.79 3.46
N ARG A 31 6.28 18.10 3.11
CA ARG A 31 5.89 16.90 3.83
C ARG A 31 6.22 15.66 3.02
N GLY A 32 6.51 14.61 3.74
CA GLY A 32 6.65 13.29 3.15
C GLY A 32 5.47 12.42 3.56
N TYR A 33 5.41 11.23 3.00
CA TYR A 33 4.41 10.26 3.36
C TYR A 33 5.03 8.88 3.45
N LYS A 34 4.32 7.99 4.10
CA LYS A 34 4.73 6.60 4.25
C LYS A 34 3.56 5.69 3.97
N SER A 35 3.87 4.44 3.63
CA SER A 35 2.84 3.45 3.37
C SER A 35 3.29 2.09 3.88
N GLN A 36 2.31 1.22 4.09
CA GLN A 36 2.59 -0.15 4.51
C GLN A 36 1.52 -1.09 3.97
N ILE A 37 1.90 -2.36 3.85
CA ILE A 37 0.97 -3.42 3.45
C ILE A 37 0.66 -4.26 4.68
N VAL A 38 -0.63 -4.38 4.99
CA VAL A 38 -1.11 -5.25 6.06
C VAL A 38 -1.83 -6.42 5.42
N ARG A 39 -1.43 -7.64 5.78
CA ARG A 39 -2.10 -8.85 5.33
C ARG A 39 -2.94 -9.42 6.47
N ALA A 40 -4.23 -9.60 6.22
CA ALA A 40 -5.14 -10.25 7.16
C ALA A 40 -5.52 -11.61 6.59
N ILE A 41 -5.28 -12.67 7.34
CA ILE A 41 -5.64 -14.03 6.96
C ILE A 41 -6.97 -14.36 7.60
N SER A 42 -7.92 -14.89 6.81
CA SER A 42 -9.24 -15.26 7.30
C SER A 42 -9.11 -16.28 8.43
N GLY A 43 -9.70 -15.97 9.58
CA GLY A 43 -9.61 -16.80 10.78
C GLY A 43 -8.29 -16.71 11.52
N GLY A 44 -7.40 -15.81 11.11
CA GLY A 44 -6.09 -15.66 11.67
C GLY A 44 -5.73 -14.21 11.99
N ALA A 45 -4.44 -13.94 12.05
CA ALA A 45 -3.91 -12.66 12.49
C ALA A 45 -3.71 -11.70 11.32
N SER A 46 -3.65 -10.41 11.64
CA SER A 46 -3.21 -9.37 10.72
C SER A 46 -1.73 -9.10 10.97
N THR A 47 -0.98 -8.95 9.90
CA THR A 47 0.47 -8.76 9.98
C THR A 47 0.90 -7.66 9.01
N ASN A 48 1.73 -6.75 9.49
CA ASN A 48 2.38 -5.79 8.61
C ASN A 48 3.50 -6.53 7.88
N VAL A 49 3.36 -6.72 6.58
CA VAL A 49 4.32 -7.50 5.79
C VAL A 49 5.32 -6.63 5.05
N PHE A 50 5.05 -5.35 4.89
CA PHE A 50 5.94 -4.43 4.19
C PHE A 50 5.69 -3.01 4.66
N THR A 51 6.76 -2.31 4.97
CA THR A 51 6.68 -0.90 5.34
C THR A 51 7.61 -0.10 4.45
N GLN A 52 7.05 0.89 3.79
CA GLN A 52 7.83 1.93 3.14
C GLN A 52 7.93 3.08 4.12
N ASP A 53 8.97 3.05 4.91
CA ASP A 53 9.20 4.04 5.95
C ASP A 53 10.19 5.10 5.45
N ASP A 54 10.27 6.20 6.18
CA ASP A 54 11.19 7.29 5.86
C ASP A 54 10.98 7.80 4.42
N GLN A 55 9.75 7.82 3.99
CA GLN A 55 9.45 8.26 2.64
C GLN A 55 9.35 9.75 2.55
N LYS A 56 10.47 10.32 2.47
CA LYS A 56 10.60 11.67 2.00
C LYS A 56 10.74 11.64 0.49
N ALA A 57 9.93 10.78 -0.13
CA ALA A 57 9.98 10.61 -1.56
C ALA A 57 9.73 11.94 -2.26
N THR A 58 9.11 12.86 -1.56
CA THR A 58 8.85 14.17 -2.10
C THR A 58 8.89 15.20 -1.00
N TYR A 59 9.85 16.07 -1.07
CA TYR A 59 9.83 17.30 -0.33
C TYR A 59 9.38 18.39 -1.29
N GLY A 60 8.13 18.76 -1.19
CA GLY A 60 7.64 19.90 -1.95
C GLY A 60 8.13 21.20 -1.31
N ASP A 61 8.36 22.20 -2.11
CA ASP A 61 8.82 23.50 -1.66
C ASP A 61 7.66 24.41 -1.30
N GLY A 62 6.90 24.03 -0.30
CA GLY A 62 5.92 24.93 0.28
C GLY A 62 4.54 24.88 -0.32
N ASP A 63 4.37 24.79 -1.61
CA ASP A 63 3.07 24.79 -2.24
C ASP A 63 2.59 23.40 -2.59
N ASN A 64 1.34 23.28 -3.04
CA ASN A 64 0.71 22.00 -3.36
C ASN A 64 1.60 21.17 -4.28
N HIS A 65 1.96 20.01 -3.82
CA HIS A 65 2.81 19.10 -4.54
C HIS A 65 2.12 17.75 -4.64
N ARG A 66 2.10 17.19 -5.83
CA ARG A 66 1.45 15.90 -6.08
C ARG A 66 2.46 14.91 -6.61
N GLN A 67 2.32 13.68 -6.16
CA GLN A 67 3.21 12.62 -6.60
C GLN A 67 2.49 11.28 -6.63
N MET A 68 2.85 10.45 -7.59
CA MET A 68 2.41 9.06 -7.64
C MET A 68 3.60 8.17 -7.32
N SER A 69 3.34 7.13 -6.53
CA SER A 69 4.36 6.16 -6.17
C SER A 69 3.82 4.76 -6.37
N THR A 70 4.65 3.89 -6.93
CA THR A 70 4.32 2.48 -7.12
C THR A 70 5.29 1.65 -6.32
N MET A 71 4.73 0.73 -5.51
CA MET A 71 5.51 -0.20 -4.70
C MET A 71 5.16 -1.62 -5.04
N GLN A 72 6.13 -2.51 -4.91
CA GLN A 72 5.98 -3.93 -5.21
C GLN A 72 6.57 -4.75 -4.08
N PHE A 73 5.90 -5.85 -3.74
CA PHE A 73 6.37 -6.73 -2.68
C PHE A 73 5.90 -8.15 -2.96
N LEU A 74 6.78 -9.12 -2.76
CA LEU A 74 6.43 -10.54 -2.90
C LEU A 74 6.26 -11.13 -1.51
N ASP A 75 5.03 -11.51 -1.17
CA ASP A 75 4.67 -12.03 0.13
C ASP A 75 4.54 -13.55 0.11
N SER A 76 4.88 -14.19 1.23
CA SER A 76 4.75 -15.62 1.41
C SER A 76 3.75 -15.87 2.55
N PRO A 77 2.45 -15.94 2.26
CA PRO A 77 1.45 -16.08 3.33
C PRO A 77 1.40 -17.46 3.97
N ASN A 78 1.92 -18.48 3.30
CA ASN A 78 2.00 -19.85 3.83
C ASN A 78 0.63 -20.40 4.25
N THR A 79 -0.40 -20.12 3.47
CA THR A 79 -1.76 -20.53 3.78
C THR A 79 -2.57 -20.69 2.50
N THR A 80 -3.64 -21.49 2.59
CA THR A 80 -4.65 -21.57 1.55
C THR A 80 -5.94 -20.87 1.96
N SER A 81 -5.90 -20.13 3.08
CA SER A 81 -7.03 -19.30 3.51
C SER A 81 -7.01 -17.96 2.77
N ALA A 82 -8.16 -17.30 2.71
CA ALA A 82 -8.25 -16.00 2.06
C ALA A 82 -7.34 -14.99 2.76
N CYS A 83 -6.58 -14.25 1.96
CA CYS A 83 -5.68 -13.19 2.44
C CYS A 83 -6.18 -11.86 1.89
N THR A 84 -6.41 -10.91 2.77
CA THR A 84 -6.77 -9.54 2.39
C THR A 84 -5.57 -8.64 2.61
N TYR A 85 -5.17 -7.97 1.56
CA TYR A 85 -4.04 -7.02 1.61
C TYR A 85 -4.60 -5.62 1.59
N THR A 86 -4.27 -4.84 2.62
CA THR A 86 -4.73 -3.47 2.78
C THR A 86 -3.53 -2.54 2.77
N ILE A 87 -3.63 -1.46 2.00
CA ILE A 87 -2.60 -0.44 1.95
C ILE A 87 -2.96 0.65 2.95
N GLN A 88 -2.10 0.86 3.92
CA GLN A 88 -2.24 1.92 4.90
C GLN A 88 -1.26 3.02 4.58
N VAL A 89 -1.68 4.26 4.73
CA VAL A 89 -0.86 5.43 4.41
C VAL A 89 -0.84 6.37 5.60
N GLY A 90 0.24 7.12 5.72
CA GLY A 90 0.39 8.10 6.78
C GLY A 90 1.32 9.22 6.38
N MET A 91 1.34 10.27 7.18
CA MET A 91 2.22 11.42 6.99
C MET A 91 3.52 11.24 7.73
N ASP A 92 4.57 11.84 7.19
CA ASP A 92 5.82 12.02 7.89
C ASP A 92 5.86 13.46 8.39
N GLY A 93 5.58 13.65 9.68
CA GLY A 93 5.59 14.94 10.30
C GLY A 93 4.25 15.65 10.33
N GLY A 94 4.23 16.91 10.68
CA GLY A 94 3.02 17.71 10.70
C GLY A 94 2.68 18.27 9.33
N GLY A 95 1.49 18.81 9.18
CA GLY A 95 1.02 19.37 7.92
C GLY A 95 -0.10 18.54 7.33
N GLU A 96 -0.36 18.70 6.05
CA GLU A 96 -1.50 18.06 5.39
C GLU A 96 -1.04 17.24 4.20
N VAL A 97 -1.46 15.98 4.19
CA VAL A 97 -1.25 15.09 3.05
C VAL A 97 -2.59 14.46 2.72
N THR A 98 -2.98 14.54 1.46
CA THR A 98 -4.22 13.93 0.97
C THR A 98 -3.85 12.81 0.01
N PHE A 99 -4.48 11.64 0.20
CA PHE A 99 -4.19 10.47 -0.62
C PHE A 99 -5.36 10.15 -1.54
N CYS A 100 -5.04 9.82 -2.79
CA CYS A 100 -6.02 9.29 -3.75
C CYS A 100 -7.22 10.21 -3.95
N SER A 101 -6.98 11.50 -4.00
CA SER A 101 -8.05 12.49 -4.05
C SER A 101 -8.54 12.82 -5.45
N SER A 102 -7.80 12.41 -6.47
CA SER A 102 -8.14 12.75 -7.85
C SER A 102 -8.89 11.60 -8.52
N THR A 103 -9.98 11.92 -9.21
CA THR A 103 -10.71 10.94 -9.99
C THR A 103 -9.97 10.56 -11.29
N ASN A 104 -9.02 11.39 -11.70
CA ASN A 104 -8.26 11.16 -12.93
C ASN A 104 -6.96 10.39 -12.71
N THR A 105 -6.56 10.19 -11.44
CA THR A 105 -5.37 9.44 -11.09
C THR A 105 -5.73 8.49 -9.94
N PRO A 106 -6.43 7.40 -10.25
CA PRO A 106 -6.90 6.49 -9.21
C PRO A 106 -5.75 5.74 -8.56
N CYS A 107 -5.91 5.45 -7.28
CA CYS A 107 -5.03 4.54 -6.58
C CYS A 107 -5.44 3.11 -6.91
N VAL A 108 -4.46 2.23 -7.07
CA VAL A 108 -4.68 0.88 -7.56
C VAL A 108 -3.88 -0.11 -6.71
N ILE A 109 -4.50 -1.24 -6.40
CA ILE A 109 -3.80 -2.40 -5.84
C ILE A 109 -4.04 -3.58 -6.77
N THR A 110 -2.96 -4.33 -7.05
CA THR A 110 -3.01 -5.52 -7.89
C THR A 110 -2.38 -6.67 -7.12
N LEU A 111 -3.06 -7.80 -7.09
CA LEU A 111 -2.54 -9.03 -6.51
C LEU A 111 -2.38 -10.08 -7.59
N MET A 112 -1.29 -10.84 -7.52
CA MET A 112 -1.03 -11.93 -8.45
C MET A 112 -0.46 -13.10 -7.69
N GLU A 113 -1.06 -14.28 -7.87
CA GLU A 113 -0.54 -15.49 -7.24
C GLU A 113 0.61 -16.04 -8.08
N ILE A 114 1.71 -16.36 -7.41
CA ILE A 114 2.92 -16.89 -8.02
C ILE A 114 3.13 -18.29 -7.47
N ALA A 115 3.21 -19.29 -8.34
CA ALA A 115 3.47 -20.65 -7.93
C ALA A 115 4.82 -20.77 -7.25
N GLY A 116 4.84 -21.43 -6.12
CA GLY A 116 6.05 -21.60 -5.32
C GLY A 116 6.76 -22.91 -5.51
#